data_a9cf09c81bc1263582d39b6d482a804b
#
_entry.id   a9cf09c81bc1263582d39b6d482a804b
#
_cell.length_a   1.000
_cell.length_b   1.000
_cell.length_c   1.000
_cell.angle_alpha   90.00
_cell.angle_beta   90.00
_cell.angle_gamma   90.00
#
_symmetry.space_group_name_H-M   'P 1'
#
loop_
_entity.id
_entity.type
_entity.pdbx_description
1 polymer ?
#
loop_
_entity_poly.entity_id
_entity_poly.type
_entity_poly.pdbx_seq_one_letter_code
_entity_poly.pdbx_strand_id
1 'polypeptide(L)'
;MNSTLSEMIDEIQDELSIDPESLDIEFLEQASRFMKYSNLLARARESMDVAKDNLEYVYARQDNRIRETTDSKLTENQIKNKILLTKAYREAQTSYNRTKYEHDMIF
;
A
#
# COMPACT_ATOMS: atom_id res chain seq x y z
N MET A 1 -18.82 -5.87 -14.33
CA MET A 1 -17.58 -6.62 -14.49
C MET A 1 -17.76 -8.03 -15.02
N ASN A 2 -18.74 -8.78 -14.49
CA ASN A 2 -18.99 -10.15 -14.97
C ASN A 2 -19.42 -10.19 -16.44
N SER A 3 -20.19 -9.20 -16.90
CA SER A 3 -20.61 -9.12 -18.29
C SER A 3 -19.44 -8.88 -19.24
N THR A 4 -18.48 -8.06 -18.87
CA THR A 4 -17.29 -7.78 -19.67
C THR A 4 -16.40 -9.01 -19.85
N LEU A 5 -16.23 -9.80 -18.77
CA LEU A 5 -15.45 -11.03 -18.83
C LEU A 5 -16.15 -12.07 -19.72
N SER A 6 -17.47 -12.20 -19.61
CA SER A 6 -18.25 -13.10 -20.43
C SER A 6 -18.14 -12.75 -21.91
N GLU A 7 -18.23 -11.47 -22.25
CA GLU A 7 -18.06 -10.98 -23.62
C GLU A 7 -16.66 -11.29 -24.17
N MET A 8 -15.62 -11.07 -23.38
CA MET A 8 -14.25 -11.39 -23.77
C MET A 8 -14.05 -12.88 -24.04
N ILE A 9 -14.62 -13.72 -23.20
CA ILE A 9 -14.53 -15.18 -23.36
C ILE A 9 -15.21 -15.59 -24.66
N ASP A 10 -16.39 -15.07 -24.92
CA ASP A 10 -17.15 -15.37 -26.15
C ASP A 10 -16.39 -14.96 -27.40
N GLU A 11 -15.79 -13.78 -27.40
CA GLU A 11 -14.97 -13.29 -28.52
C GLU A 11 -13.78 -14.19 -28.79
N ILE A 12 -13.07 -14.60 -27.76
CA ILE A 12 -11.90 -15.47 -27.91
C ILE A 12 -12.30 -16.83 -28.43
N GLN A 13 -13.41 -17.38 -27.97
CA GLN A 13 -13.92 -18.66 -28.45
C GLN A 13 -14.26 -18.59 -29.92
N ASP A 14 -14.91 -17.53 -30.37
CA ASP A 14 -15.28 -17.34 -31.77
C ASP A 14 -14.05 -17.22 -32.68
N GLU A 15 -13.00 -16.54 -32.21
CA GLU A 15 -11.78 -16.33 -32.98
C GLU A 15 -10.92 -17.59 -33.10
N LEU A 16 -10.77 -18.34 -32.00
CA LEU A 16 -9.76 -19.40 -31.94
C LEU A 16 -10.29 -20.79 -32.29
N SER A 17 -11.60 -21.02 -32.31
CA SER A 17 -12.21 -22.34 -32.60
C SER A 17 -11.58 -23.48 -31.80
N ILE A 18 -11.18 -23.22 -30.56
CA ILE A 18 -10.61 -24.20 -29.63
C ILE A 18 -11.71 -24.74 -28.75
N ASP A 19 -11.47 -25.85 -28.02
CA ASP A 19 -12.41 -26.41 -27.06
C ASP A 19 -12.94 -25.30 -26.13
N PRO A 20 -14.19 -24.87 -26.29
CA PRO A 20 -14.72 -23.71 -25.56
C PRO A 20 -14.70 -23.88 -24.04
N GLU A 21 -14.97 -25.09 -23.58
CA GLU A 21 -15.10 -25.39 -22.16
C GLU A 21 -13.79 -25.25 -21.44
N SER A 22 -12.70 -25.75 -22.02
CA SER A 22 -11.35 -25.64 -21.44
C SER A 22 -10.86 -24.20 -21.44
N LEU A 23 -11.10 -23.45 -22.51
CA LEU A 23 -10.71 -22.05 -22.64
C LEU A 23 -11.47 -21.17 -21.64
N ASP A 24 -12.76 -21.41 -21.44
CA ASP A 24 -13.57 -20.67 -20.47
C ASP A 24 -13.04 -20.82 -19.05
N ILE A 25 -12.74 -22.06 -18.65
CA ILE A 25 -12.23 -22.36 -17.32
C ILE A 25 -10.90 -21.65 -17.10
N GLU A 26 -9.98 -21.78 -18.04
CA GLU A 26 -8.65 -21.16 -17.95
C GLU A 26 -8.73 -19.63 -17.86
N PHE A 27 -9.58 -19.03 -18.69
CA PHE A 27 -9.76 -17.59 -18.71
C PHE A 27 -10.36 -17.07 -17.42
N LEU A 28 -11.34 -17.77 -16.86
CA LEU A 28 -11.96 -17.42 -15.59
C LEU A 28 -10.96 -17.55 -14.43
N GLU A 29 -10.10 -18.56 -14.45
CA GLU A 29 -9.05 -18.71 -13.44
C GLU A 29 -8.05 -17.56 -13.50
N GLN A 30 -7.61 -17.18 -14.69
CA GLN A 30 -6.69 -16.06 -14.87
C GLN A 30 -7.32 -14.75 -14.41
N ALA A 31 -8.57 -14.50 -14.74
CA ALA A 31 -9.30 -13.31 -14.32
C ALA A 31 -9.44 -13.26 -12.79
N SER A 32 -9.74 -14.40 -12.17
CA SER A 32 -9.83 -14.51 -10.72
C SER A 32 -8.49 -14.21 -10.03
N ARG A 33 -7.39 -14.72 -10.56
CA ARG A 33 -6.04 -14.45 -10.05
C ARG A 33 -5.69 -12.97 -10.19
N PHE A 34 -6.02 -12.37 -11.32
CA PHE A 34 -5.79 -10.95 -11.55
C PHE A 34 -6.56 -10.10 -10.55
N MET A 35 -7.83 -10.41 -10.29
CA MET A 35 -8.63 -9.67 -9.31
C MET A 35 -8.08 -9.81 -7.90
N LYS A 36 -7.66 -11.00 -7.51
CA LYS A 36 -7.03 -11.22 -6.20
C LYS A 36 -5.75 -10.42 -6.06
N TYR A 37 -4.92 -10.43 -7.09
CA TYR A 37 -3.67 -9.67 -7.12
C TYR A 37 -3.94 -8.17 -7.00
N SER A 38 -4.91 -7.65 -7.77
CA SER A 38 -5.27 -6.23 -7.75
C SER A 38 -5.81 -5.80 -6.39
N ASN A 39 -6.62 -6.64 -5.75
CA ASN A 39 -7.14 -6.38 -4.40
C ASN A 39 -6.02 -6.38 -3.37
N LEU A 40 -5.08 -7.32 -3.48
CA LEU A 40 -3.93 -7.40 -2.58
C LEU A 40 -3.06 -6.16 -2.71
N LEU A 41 -2.79 -5.73 -3.94
CA LEU A 41 -2.01 -4.52 -4.22
C LEU A 41 -2.69 -3.28 -3.66
N ALA A 42 -4.01 -3.16 -3.84
CA ALA A 42 -4.77 -2.03 -3.33
C ALA A 42 -4.73 -1.97 -1.80
N ARG A 43 -4.85 -3.11 -1.14
CA ARG A 43 -4.76 -3.19 0.33
C ARG A 43 -3.36 -2.83 0.83
N ALA A 44 -2.34 -3.30 0.14
CA ALA A 44 -0.95 -2.99 0.51
C ALA A 44 -0.68 -1.50 0.36
N ARG A 45 -1.19 -0.88 -0.70
CA ARG A 45 -1.07 0.57 -0.92
C ARG A 45 -1.80 1.36 0.18
N GLU A 46 -3.02 0.95 0.52
CA GLU A 46 -3.78 1.59 1.59
C GLU A 46 -3.04 1.51 2.92
N SER A 47 -2.51 0.34 3.28
CA SER A 47 -1.74 0.15 4.50
C SER A 47 -0.50 1.05 4.53
N MET A 48 0.18 1.16 3.40
CA MET A 48 1.34 2.04 3.27
C MET A 48 0.97 3.51 3.43
N ASP A 49 -0.13 3.95 2.82
CA ASP A 49 -0.60 5.33 2.92
C ASP A 49 -1.02 5.68 4.35
N VAL A 50 -1.72 4.78 5.03
CA VAL A 50 -2.11 4.95 6.44
C VAL A 50 -0.88 5.05 7.33
N ALA A 51 0.12 4.20 7.11
CA ALA A 51 1.36 4.22 7.88
C ALA A 51 2.16 5.50 7.62
N LYS A 52 2.14 6.01 6.39
CA LYS A 52 2.79 7.28 6.03
C LYS A 52 2.10 8.45 6.73
N ASP A 53 0.78 8.49 6.70
CA ASP A 53 0.01 9.54 7.39
C ASP A 53 0.28 9.51 8.89
N ASN A 54 0.34 8.32 9.48
CA ASN A 54 0.67 8.17 10.89
C ASN A 54 2.08 8.65 11.21
N LEU A 55 3.04 8.37 10.34
CA LEU A 55 4.42 8.84 10.51
C LEU A 55 4.47 10.37 10.54
N GLU A 56 3.78 11.03 9.62
CA GLU A 56 3.69 12.48 9.57
C GLU A 56 3.00 13.05 10.80
N TYR A 57 1.93 12.41 11.25
CA TYR A 57 1.23 12.79 12.47
C TYR A 57 2.12 12.68 13.70
N VAL A 58 2.84 11.58 13.84
CA VAL A 58 3.77 11.37 14.96
C VAL A 58 4.88 12.42 14.94
N TYR A 59 5.41 12.72 13.75
CA TYR A 59 6.42 13.75 13.61
C TYR A 59 5.91 15.10 14.12
N ALA A 60 4.73 15.52 13.66
CA ALA A 60 4.13 16.80 14.05
C ALA A 60 3.85 16.85 15.55
N ARG A 61 3.36 15.76 16.12
CA ARG A 61 3.06 15.67 17.54
C ARG A 61 4.32 15.78 18.39
N GLN A 62 5.40 15.10 17.99
CA GLN A 62 6.67 15.18 18.69
C GLN A 62 7.32 16.58 18.55
N ASP A 63 7.17 17.18 17.39
CA ASP A 63 7.63 18.56 17.17
C ASP A 63 6.98 19.52 18.15
N ASN A 64 5.65 19.49 18.25
CA ASN A 64 4.92 20.34 19.19
C ASN A 64 5.33 20.07 20.63
N ARG A 65 5.45 18.81 21.00
CA ARG A 65 5.82 18.41 22.35
C ARG A 65 7.20 18.93 22.75
N ILE A 66 8.16 18.81 21.83
CA ILE A 66 9.53 19.27 22.10
C ILE A 66 9.55 20.79 22.24
N ARG A 67 8.85 21.53 21.38
CA ARG A 67 8.78 22.98 21.45
C ARG A 67 8.09 23.48 22.71
N GLU A 68 7.05 22.79 23.17
CA GLU A 68 6.32 23.16 24.38
C GLU A 68 7.09 22.85 25.68
N THR A 69 7.88 21.78 25.70
CA THR A 69 8.56 21.32 26.90
C THR A 69 9.98 21.82 27.07
N THR A 70 10.51 22.49 26.05
CA THR A 70 11.91 22.98 26.09
C THR A 70 11.94 24.46 26.36
N ASP A 71 12.60 24.86 27.45
CA ASP A 71 12.76 26.26 27.86
C ASP A 71 13.80 27.01 27.05
N SER A 72 14.75 26.31 26.44
CA SER A 72 15.82 26.92 25.63
C SER A 72 15.42 26.94 24.16
N LYS A 73 15.91 27.97 23.45
CA LYS A 73 15.70 28.04 21.99
C LYS A 73 16.56 26.99 21.32
N LEU A 74 15.89 26.03 20.68
CA LEU A 74 16.54 25.03 19.86
C LEU A 74 16.50 25.44 18.39
N THR A 75 17.57 25.12 17.66
CA THR A 75 17.55 25.28 16.21
C THR A 75 16.62 24.25 15.58
N GLU A 76 16.17 24.52 14.34
CA GLU A 76 15.33 23.58 13.62
C GLU A 76 16.00 22.21 13.46
N ASN A 77 17.31 22.17 13.23
CA ASN A 77 18.06 20.93 13.14
C ASN A 77 18.10 20.17 14.46
N GLN A 78 18.23 20.87 15.58
CA GLN A 78 18.21 20.23 16.90
C GLN A 78 16.84 19.63 17.21
N ILE A 79 15.79 20.34 16.87
CA ILE A 79 14.41 19.84 17.05
C ILE A 79 14.20 18.59 16.20
N LYS A 80 14.57 18.64 14.93
CA LYS A 80 14.46 17.50 14.00
C LYS A 80 15.21 16.29 14.54
N ASN A 81 16.43 16.47 15.00
CA ASN A 81 17.24 15.38 15.54
C ASN A 81 16.60 14.76 16.79
N LYS A 82 16.00 15.59 17.65
CA LYS A 82 15.29 15.08 18.82
C LYS A 82 14.06 14.26 18.44
N ILE A 83 13.30 14.71 17.42
CA ILE A 83 12.14 13.96 16.92
C ILE A 83 12.57 12.59 16.41
N LEU A 84 13.62 12.55 15.60
CA LEU A 84 14.12 11.30 15.00
C LEU A 84 14.57 10.28 16.04
N LEU A 85 14.98 10.75 17.22
CA LEU A 85 15.43 9.88 18.30
C LEU A 85 14.28 9.41 19.21
N THR A 86 13.08 9.95 19.07
CA THR A 86 11.96 9.52 19.90
C THR A 86 11.55 8.09 19.56
N LYS A 87 11.13 7.36 20.57
CA LYS A 87 10.63 5.99 20.40
C LYS A 87 9.39 5.98 19.52
N ALA A 88 8.49 6.93 19.72
CA ALA A 88 7.23 7.02 18.93
C ALA A 88 7.52 7.18 17.44
N TYR A 89 8.46 8.07 17.08
CA TYR A 89 8.83 8.26 15.68
C TYR A 89 9.49 7.01 15.10
N ARG A 90 10.40 6.40 15.85
CA ARG A 90 11.11 5.20 15.38
C ARG A 90 10.15 4.03 15.14
N GLU A 91 9.16 3.86 16.00
CA GLU A 91 8.12 2.84 15.81
C GLU A 91 7.27 3.13 14.57
N ALA A 92 6.87 4.38 14.38
CA ALA A 92 6.11 4.80 13.21
C ALA A 92 6.91 4.62 11.91
N GLN A 93 8.20 4.93 11.94
CA GLN A 93 9.10 4.75 10.79
C GLN A 93 9.26 3.26 10.45
N THR A 94 9.43 2.42 11.46
CA THR A 94 9.52 0.97 11.26
C THR A 94 8.24 0.41 10.65
N SER A 95 7.09 0.86 11.13
CA SER A 95 5.79 0.45 10.59
C SER A 95 5.63 0.87 9.13
N TYR A 96 5.99 2.11 8.79
CA TYR A 96 5.96 2.59 7.42
C TYR A 96 6.89 1.79 6.51
N ASN A 97 8.11 1.53 6.95
CA ASN A 97 9.10 0.78 6.18
C ASN A 97 8.60 -0.64 5.89
N ARG A 98 7.93 -1.27 6.87
CA ARG A 98 7.37 -2.61 6.68
C ARG A 98 6.24 -2.60 5.64
N THR A 99 5.32 -1.65 5.73
CA THR A 99 4.22 -1.56 4.76
C THR A 99 4.72 -1.24 3.36
N LYS A 100 5.74 -0.41 3.25
CA LYS A 100 6.38 -0.11 1.97
C LYS A 100 7.05 -1.36 1.39
N TYR A 101 7.76 -2.10 2.20
CA TYR A 101 8.39 -3.35 1.77
C TYR A 101 7.35 -4.36 1.27
N GLU A 102 6.25 -4.53 2.01
CA GLU A 102 5.17 -5.42 1.60
C GLU A 102 4.54 -4.99 0.27
N HIS A 103 4.31 -3.69 0.10
CA HIS A 103 3.80 -3.15 -1.16
C HIS A 103 4.76 -3.41 -2.31
N ASP A 104 6.05 -3.14 -2.11
CA ASP A 104 7.06 -3.29 -3.16
C ASP A 104 7.28 -4.76 -3.54
N MET A 105 7.07 -5.69 -2.60
CA MET A 105 7.12 -7.12 -2.90
C MET A 105 5.99 -7.58 -3.82
N ILE A 106 4.81 -6.98 -3.68
CA ILE A 106 3.65 -7.32 -4.52
C ILE A 106 3.80 -6.69 -5.89
N PHE A 107 4.28 -5.47 -5.94
CA PHE A 107 4.47 -4.72 -7.19
C PHE A 107 5.73 -5.13 -7.91
#